data_d98749136a56d8ac6d651ec98de09cce
#
_entry.id   d98749136a56d8ac6d651ec98de09cce
#
_cell.length_a   1.000
_cell.length_b   1.000
_cell.length_c   1.000
_cell.angle_alpha   90.00
_cell.angle_beta   90.00
_cell.angle_gamma   90.00
#
_symmetry.space_group_name_H-M   'P 1'
#
loop_
_entity.id
_entity.type
_entity.pdbx_description
1 polymer ?
#
loop_
_entity_poly.entity_id
_entity_poly.type
_entity_poly.pdbx_seq_one_letter_code
_entity_poly.pdbx_strand_id
1 'polypeptide(L)'
;RSGKMLAGAFIVMLGMGTTSFKEDDRNFQISKNLDIFNSIFKELDMFYVDTVNAEKMIQTGVEGMLSLTDPYTEYYPEEEVSSLKEMTTGKYGGIGAAIRYYEAKDRIAVVEPTEGMPAAEAGVKAGDIILSVGGKEMVRGDMKPQEFSSKVSEALRGEPGTSFVLKVLRPLKNDSTVMEFKITRKNIRTN
;
A
#
# COMPACT_ATOMS: atom_id res chain seq x y z
N ARG A 1 -58.74 -41.33 16.23
CA ARG A 1 -58.21 -39.93 16.44
C ARG A 1 -56.68 -39.86 16.63
N SER A 2 -55.89 -40.54 15.82
CA SER A 2 -54.42 -40.39 15.88
C SER A 2 -53.70 -40.44 14.51
N GLY A 3 -54.46 -40.32 13.42
CA GLY A 3 -53.86 -40.37 12.06
C GLY A 3 -53.50 -39.04 11.41
N LYS A 4 -53.81 -37.90 12.05
CA LYS A 4 -53.59 -36.58 11.44
C LYS A 4 -52.32 -35.83 11.97
N MET A 5 -51.65 -36.34 12.97
CA MET A 5 -50.43 -35.69 13.54
C MET A 5 -49.12 -36.17 12.91
N LEU A 6 -49.11 -37.33 12.25
CA LEU A 6 -47.91 -37.85 11.57
C LEU A 6 -47.68 -37.22 10.19
N ALA A 7 -48.70 -36.72 9.51
CA ALA A 7 -48.58 -36.09 8.18
C ALA A 7 -47.94 -34.68 8.24
N GLY A 8 -48.15 -33.95 9.36
CA GLY A 8 -47.57 -32.61 9.56
C GLY A 8 -46.05 -32.60 9.84
N ALA A 9 -45.56 -33.62 10.55
CA ALA A 9 -44.12 -33.70 10.87
C ALA A 9 -43.25 -34.10 9.66
N PHE A 10 -43.82 -34.87 8.73
CA PHE A 10 -43.09 -35.31 7.54
C PHE A 10 -42.93 -34.20 6.50
N ILE A 11 -43.89 -33.27 6.40
CA ILE A 11 -43.79 -32.10 5.49
C ILE A 11 -42.81 -31.06 5.98
N VAL A 12 -42.61 -30.88 7.30
CA VAL A 12 -41.62 -29.97 7.88
C VAL A 12 -40.21 -30.50 7.69
N MET A 13 -39.99 -31.83 7.71
CA MET A 13 -38.64 -32.41 7.46
C MET A 13 -38.25 -32.35 5.98
N LEU A 14 -39.18 -32.39 5.03
CA LEU A 14 -38.86 -32.23 3.61
C LEU A 14 -38.51 -30.77 3.26
N GLY A 15 -39.01 -29.78 4.00
CA GLY A 15 -38.72 -28.37 3.76
C GLY A 15 -37.34 -27.89 4.23
N MET A 16 -36.72 -28.57 5.22
CA MET A 16 -35.38 -28.22 5.71
C MET A 16 -34.24 -28.85 4.91
N GLY A 17 -34.49 -29.87 4.11
CA GLY A 17 -33.44 -30.55 3.33
C GLY A 17 -33.05 -29.87 2.01
N THR A 18 -33.84 -28.92 1.52
CA THR A 18 -33.64 -28.35 0.17
C THR A 18 -32.71 -27.12 0.16
N THR A 19 -32.48 -26.49 1.29
CA THR A 19 -31.57 -25.32 1.36
C THR A 19 -30.11 -25.73 1.43
N SER A 20 -29.79 -26.88 2.04
CA SER A 20 -28.44 -27.39 2.19
C SER A 20 -27.79 -27.80 0.86
N PHE A 21 -28.56 -28.42 -0.04
CA PHE A 21 -28.06 -28.89 -1.33
C PHE A 21 -27.63 -27.74 -2.29
N LYS A 22 -28.30 -26.59 -2.22
CA LYS A 22 -27.95 -25.43 -3.06
C LYS A 22 -26.67 -24.74 -2.59
N GLU A 23 -26.41 -24.75 -1.29
CA GLU A 23 -25.24 -24.14 -0.70
C GLU A 23 -23.98 -24.99 -0.94
N ASP A 24 -24.10 -26.31 -0.84
CA ASP A 24 -23.03 -27.25 -1.16
C ASP A 24 -22.63 -27.22 -2.64
N ASP A 25 -23.60 -27.13 -3.55
CA ASP A 25 -23.33 -27.02 -5.00
C ASP A 25 -22.61 -25.70 -5.33
N ARG A 26 -23.02 -24.59 -4.73
CA ARG A 26 -22.36 -23.28 -4.92
C ARG A 26 -20.94 -23.29 -4.40
N ASN A 27 -20.70 -23.82 -3.21
CA ASN A 27 -19.38 -23.90 -2.61
C ASN A 27 -18.46 -24.83 -3.43
N PHE A 28 -18.99 -25.92 -3.92
CA PHE A 28 -18.29 -26.82 -4.84
C PHE A 28 -17.89 -26.11 -6.14
N GLN A 29 -18.78 -25.34 -6.76
CA GLN A 29 -18.48 -24.60 -7.99
C GLN A 29 -17.43 -23.52 -7.75
N ILE A 30 -17.48 -22.82 -6.61
CA ILE A 30 -16.45 -21.82 -6.24
C ILE A 30 -15.10 -22.50 -6.11
N SER A 31 -14.99 -23.58 -5.32
CA SER A 31 -13.74 -24.30 -5.09
C SER A 31 -13.16 -24.82 -6.41
N LYS A 32 -13.97 -25.48 -7.24
CA LYS A 32 -13.56 -25.97 -8.54
C LYS A 32 -12.98 -24.88 -9.44
N ASN A 33 -13.64 -23.72 -9.50
CA ASN A 33 -13.18 -22.62 -10.36
C ASN A 33 -11.91 -21.96 -9.81
N LEU A 34 -11.75 -21.89 -8.48
CA LEU A 34 -10.48 -21.43 -7.86
C LEU A 34 -9.34 -22.38 -8.15
N ASP A 35 -9.58 -23.70 -8.13
CA ASP A 35 -8.55 -24.70 -8.49
C ASP A 35 -8.13 -24.57 -9.96
N ILE A 36 -9.08 -24.34 -10.87
CA ILE A 36 -8.79 -24.07 -12.28
C ILE A 36 -7.97 -22.80 -12.43
N PHE A 37 -8.36 -21.71 -11.78
CA PHE A 37 -7.62 -20.45 -11.83
C PHE A 37 -6.18 -20.62 -11.32
N ASN A 38 -6.01 -21.30 -10.18
CA ASN A 38 -4.69 -21.57 -9.61
C ASN A 38 -3.82 -22.45 -10.52
N SER A 39 -4.42 -23.45 -11.20
CA SER A 39 -3.70 -24.30 -12.15
C SER A 39 -3.23 -23.52 -13.37
N ILE A 40 -4.10 -22.69 -13.95
CA ILE A 40 -3.74 -21.82 -15.08
C ILE A 40 -2.60 -20.86 -14.69
N PHE A 41 -2.69 -20.25 -13.49
CA PHE A 41 -1.66 -19.34 -13.01
C PHE A 41 -0.30 -20.03 -12.86
N LYS A 42 -0.27 -21.25 -12.29
CA LYS A 42 0.96 -22.05 -12.17
C LYS A 42 1.53 -22.45 -13.51
N GLU A 43 0.70 -22.82 -14.48
CA GLU A 43 1.16 -23.17 -15.83
C GLU A 43 1.74 -21.96 -16.55
N LEU A 44 1.15 -20.77 -16.40
CA LEU A 44 1.70 -19.53 -16.94
C LEU A 44 3.08 -19.21 -16.32
N ASP A 45 3.21 -19.32 -15.00
CA ASP A 45 4.49 -19.09 -14.32
C ASP A 45 5.59 -20.06 -14.77
N MET A 46 5.23 -21.34 -15.03
CA MET A 46 6.20 -22.37 -15.42
C MET A 46 6.54 -22.38 -16.91
N PHE A 47 5.60 -22.06 -17.79
CA PHE A 47 5.73 -22.31 -19.22
C PHE A 47 5.67 -21.05 -20.11
N TYR A 48 5.33 -19.89 -19.56
CA TYR A 48 5.32 -18.67 -20.35
C TYR A 48 6.75 -18.24 -20.70
N VAL A 49 6.94 -17.74 -21.91
CA VAL A 49 8.28 -17.43 -22.47
C VAL A 49 9.00 -16.30 -21.72
N ASP A 50 8.24 -15.34 -21.19
CA ASP A 50 8.78 -14.21 -20.41
C ASP A 50 8.51 -14.36 -18.92
N THR A 51 9.25 -13.60 -18.10
CA THR A 51 9.02 -13.58 -16.65
C THR A 51 7.65 -13.00 -16.32
N VAL A 52 6.83 -13.79 -15.63
CA VAL A 52 5.50 -13.40 -15.18
C VAL A 52 5.59 -12.56 -13.91
N ASN A 53 4.99 -11.37 -13.91
CA ASN A 53 4.79 -10.62 -12.68
C ASN A 53 3.51 -11.12 -12.00
N ALA A 54 3.69 -11.98 -10.99
CA ALA A 54 2.60 -12.64 -10.27
C ALA A 54 1.64 -11.65 -9.63
N GLU A 55 2.16 -10.61 -8.97
CA GLU A 55 1.40 -9.60 -8.27
C GLU A 55 0.48 -8.81 -9.22
N LYS A 56 1.05 -8.32 -10.33
CA LYS A 56 0.30 -7.59 -11.35
C LYS A 56 -0.78 -8.45 -12.01
N MET A 57 -0.52 -9.75 -12.22
CA MET A 57 -1.51 -10.67 -12.80
C MET A 57 -2.68 -10.91 -11.85
N ILE A 58 -2.40 -11.12 -10.56
CA ILE A 58 -3.44 -11.28 -9.54
C ILE A 58 -4.25 -10.00 -9.42
N GLN A 59 -3.61 -8.83 -9.33
CA GLN A 59 -4.30 -7.55 -9.30
C GLN A 59 -5.25 -7.38 -10.49
N THR A 60 -4.77 -7.59 -11.72
CA THR A 60 -5.59 -7.51 -12.93
C THR A 60 -6.76 -8.50 -12.91
N GLY A 61 -6.54 -9.72 -12.39
CA GLY A 61 -7.60 -10.72 -12.23
C GLY A 61 -8.68 -10.28 -11.24
N VAL A 62 -8.28 -9.71 -10.10
CA VAL A 62 -9.21 -9.17 -9.09
C VAL A 62 -9.99 -7.99 -9.64
N GLU A 63 -9.33 -7.03 -10.29
CA GLU A 63 -9.98 -5.88 -10.95
C GLU A 63 -11.01 -6.34 -12.01
N GLY A 64 -10.64 -7.35 -12.82
CA GLY A 64 -11.55 -7.96 -13.79
C GLY A 64 -12.77 -8.61 -13.16
N MET A 65 -12.64 -9.29 -12.02
CA MET A 65 -13.77 -9.85 -11.29
C MET A 65 -14.67 -8.76 -10.70
N LEU A 66 -14.09 -7.73 -10.11
CA LEU A 66 -14.85 -6.63 -9.49
C LEU A 66 -15.61 -5.80 -10.52
N SER A 67 -15.08 -5.63 -11.72
CA SER A 67 -15.76 -4.92 -12.82
C SER A 67 -17.09 -5.56 -13.24
N LEU A 68 -17.32 -6.83 -12.88
CA LEU A 68 -18.58 -7.54 -13.11
C LEU A 68 -19.62 -7.32 -12.00
N THR A 69 -19.26 -6.69 -10.89
CA THR A 69 -20.17 -6.48 -9.76
C THR A 69 -20.87 -5.12 -9.86
N ASP A 70 -20.16 -4.04 -9.67
CA ASP A 70 -20.67 -2.67 -9.73
C ASP A 70 -19.51 -1.69 -10.04
N PRO A 71 -19.80 -0.44 -10.45
CA PRO A 71 -18.77 0.54 -10.79
C PRO A 71 -18.10 1.21 -9.59
N TYR A 72 -18.46 0.87 -8.36
CA TYR A 72 -17.98 1.51 -7.13
C TYR A 72 -17.05 0.60 -6.31
N THR A 73 -17.06 -0.71 -6.60
CA THR A 73 -16.20 -1.67 -5.91
C THR A 73 -14.82 -1.68 -6.55
N GLU A 74 -13.82 -1.21 -5.81
CA GLU A 74 -12.43 -1.11 -6.24
C GLU A 74 -11.52 -1.95 -5.33
N TYR A 75 -10.45 -2.48 -5.90
CA TYR A 75 -9.40 -3.18 -5.16
C TYR A 75 -8.21 -2.25 -4.95
N TYR A 76 -7.79 -2.10 -3.71
CA TYR A 76 -6.58 -1.38 -3.35
C TYR A 76 -5.53 -2.36 -2.82
N PRO A 77 -4.37 -2.51 -3.48
CA PRO A 77 -3.24 -3.27 -2.96
C PRO A 77 -2.78 -2.74 -1.60
N GLU A 78 -2.11 -3.57 -0.81
CA GLU A 78 -1.65 -3.20 0.54
C GLU A 78 -0.79 -1.93 0.53
N GLU A 79 0.04 -1.76 -0.51
CA GLU A 79 0.87 -0.58 -0.69
C GLU A 79 0.06 0.71 -0.89
N GLU A 80 -1.14 0.62 -1.46
CA GLU A 80 -2.00 1.78 -1.74
C GLU A 80 -2.97 2.11 -0.60
N VAL A 81 -3.13 1.23 0.39
CA VAL A 81 -4.05 1.46 1.53
C VAL A 81 -3.68 2.71 2.32
N SER A 82 -2.40 3.04 2.44
CA SER A 82 -1.93 4.25 3.10
C SER A 82 -2.35 5.50 2.34
N SER A 83 -2.28 5.48 1.01
CA SER A 83 -2.72 6.57 0.12
C SER A 83 -4.23 6.77 0.18
N LEU A 84 -4.99 5.69 0.24
CA LEU A 84 -6.45 5.72 0.41
C LEU A 84 -6.85 6.34 1.75
N LYS A 85 -6.16 5.98 2.84
CA LYS A 85 -6.35 6.61 4.17
C LYS A 85 -6.03 8.10 4.14
N GLU A 86 -4.97 8.50 3.42
CA GLU A 86 -4.61 9.90 3.25
C GLU A 86 -5.71 10.67 2.51
N MET A 87 -6.21 10.14 1.38
CA MET A 87 -7.29 10.76 0.61
C MET A 87 -8.59 10.90 1.40
N THR A 88 -8.95 9.89 2.19
CA THR A 88 -10.23 9.87 2.93
C THR A 88 -10.19 10.65 4.24
N THR A 89 -9.03 10.73 4.90
CA THR A 89 -8.90 11.39 6.21
C THR A 89 -8.19 12.74 6.17
N GLY A 90 -7.54 13.08 5.06
CA GLY A 90 -6.67 14.25 4.95
C GLY A 90 -5.45 14.21 5.90
N LYS A 91 -5.13 13.03 6.45
CA LYS A 91 -4.03 12.84 7.40
C LYS A 91 -3.06 11.80 6.84
N TYR A 92 -1.80 12.11 6.88
CA TYR A 92 -0.74 11.16 6.56
C TYR A 92 0.37 11.17 7.60
N GLY A 93 1.02 10.04 7.75
CA GLY A 93 2.22 9.97 8.59
C GLY A 93 3.43 10.51 7.82
N GLY A 94 4.13 11.44 8.44
CA GLY A 94 5.29 12.07 7.82
C GLY A 94 6.25 12.66 8.83
N ILE A 95 7.22 13.41 8.32
CA ILE A 95 8.28 14.04 9.13
C ILE A 95 8.04 15.54 9.36
N GLY A 96 7.06 16.16 8.68
CA GLY A 96 6.77 17.59 8.80
C GLY A 96 7.92 18.46 8.27
N ALA A 97 8.36 18.23 7.05
CA ALA A 97 9.35 19.06 6.37
C ALA A 97 8.99 19.24 4.90
N ALA A 98 9.12 20.46 4.40
CA ALA A 98 9.08 20.73 2.97
C ALA A 98 10.41 20.32 2.32
N ILE A 99 10.32 19.63 1.19
CA ILE A 99 11.48 19.18 0.42
C ILE A 99 11.42 19.70 -1.02
N ARG A 100 12.56 19.84 -1.65
CA ARG A 100 12.66 20.24 -3.06
C ARG A 100 13.88 19.63 -3.74
N TYR A 101 13.76 19.38 -5.03
CA TYR A 101 14.90 19.00 -5.84
C TYR A 101 15.93 20.14 -5.90
N TYR A 102 17.19 19.80 -5.64
CA TYR A 102 18.33 20.70 -5.66
C TYR A 102 19.24 20.35 -6.85
N GLU A 103 19.11 21.09 -7.92
CA GLU A 103 19.75 20.80 -9.20
C GLU A 103 21.28 20.71 -9.10
N ALA A 104 21.92 21.65 -8.37
CA ALA A 104 23.38 21.71 -8.26
C ALA A 104 24.03 20.46 -7.64
N LYS A 105 23.28 19.62 -6.93
CA LYS A 105 23.76 18.37 -6.33
C LYS A 105 23.04 17.12 -6.86
N ASP A 106 22.08 17.30 -7.77
CA ASP A 106 21.22 16.23 -8.28
C ASP A 106 20.58 15.39 -7.13
N ARG A 107 20.08 16.08 -6.11
CA ARG A 107 19.53 15.50 -4.88
C ARG A 107 18.30 16.25 -4.41
N ILE A 108 17.63 15.70 -3.41
CA ILE A 108 16.56 16.38 -2.69
C ILE A 108 17.13 17.07 -1.46
N ALA A 109 16.76 18.34 -1.29
CA ALA A 109 17.11 19.12 -0.10
C ALA A 109 15.88 19.44 0.74
N VAL A 110 16.07 19.51 2.05
CA VAL A 110 15.09 20.02 2.99
C VAL A 110 15.01 21.54 2.84
N VAL A 111 13.84 22.05 2.51
CA VAL A 111 13.61 23.51 2.38
C VAL A 111 13.34 24.09 3.75
N GLU A 112 12.37 23.49 4.47
CA GLU A 112 11.93 23.97 5.77
C GLU A 112 11.37 22.81 6.61
N PRO A 113 12.02 22.47 7.74
CA PRO A 113 11.40 21.61 8.74
C PRO A 113 10.40 22.42 9.57
N THR A 114 9.16 21.95 9.67
CA THR A 114 8.08 22.59 10.42
C THR A 114 8.35 22.47 11.93
N GLU A 115 8.28 23.57 12.65
CA GLU A 115 8.48 23.60 14.11
C GLU A 115 7.49 22.68 14.84
N GLY A 116 7.96 21.95 15.86
CA GLY A 116 7.18 20.96 16.60
C GLY A 116 6.89 19.66 15.85
N MET A 117 7.42 19.49 14.63
CA MET A 117 7.29 18.28 13.85
C MET A 117 8.55 17.41 13.91
N PRO A 118 8.46 16.10 13.61
CA PRO A 118 9.54 15.13 13.82
C PRO A 118 10.90 15.51 13.22
N ALA A 119 10.90 16.09 12.03
CA ALA A 119 12.17 16.52 11.41
C ALA A 119 12.88 17.61 12.19
N ALA A 120 12.12 18.65 12.62
CA ALA A 120 12.66 19.74 13.43
C ALA A 120 13.11 19.25 14.81
N GLU A 121 12.28 18.42 15.48
CA GLU A 121 12.59 17.82 16.79
C GLU A 121 13.86 16.96 16.74
N ALA A 122 14.09 16.24 15.63
CA ALA A 122 15.29 15.43 15.43
C ALA A 122 16.54 16.28 15.11
N GLY A 123 16.40 17.56 14.79
CA GLY A 123 17.50 18.48 14.49
C GLY A 123 17.84 18.59 13.00
N VAL A 124 16.96 18.16 12.11
CA VAL A 124 17.05 18.41 10.66
C VAL A 124 16.91 19.91 10.42
N LYS A 125 17.69 20.46 9.50
CA LYS A 125 17.72 21.90 9.18
C LYS A 125 17.44 22.15 7.71
N ALA A 126 17.02 23.38 7.42
CA ALA A 126 16.95 23.87 6.05
C ALA A 126 18.33 23.77 5.38
N GLY A 127 18.36 23.30 4.14
CA GLY A 127 19.58 23.06 3.37
C GLY A 127 20.20 21.68 3.56
N ASP A 128 19.69 20.82 4.45
CA ASP A 128 20.14 19.43 4.56
C ASP A 128 19.78 18.67 3.27
N ILE A 129 20.76 17.99 2.69
CA ILE A 129 20.60 17.22 1.45
C ILE A 129 20.36 15.75 1.82
N ILE A 130 19.25 15.19 1.38
CA ILE A 130 18.86 13.80 1.70
C ILE A 130 19.74 12.83 0.91
N LEU A 131 20.43 11.93 1.63
CA LEU A 131 21.25 10.86 1.07
C LEU A 131 20.53 9.52 1.09
N SER A 132 19.94 9.15 2.24
CA SER A 132 19.18 7.90 2.36
C SER A 132 18.01 8.03 3.35
N VAL A 133 16.98 7.21 3.14
CA VAL A 133 15.79 7.09 3.99
C VAL A 133 15.60 5.63 4.34
N GLY A 134 15.62 5.28 5.63
CA GLY A 134 15.46 3.90 6.10
C GLY A 134 16.48 2.93 5.50
N GLY A 135 17.71 3.38 5.28
CA GLY A 135 18.78 2.59 4.68
C GLY A 135 18.77 2.51 3.14
N LYS A 136 17.71 2.99 2.47
CA LYS A 136 17.65 3.08 1.01
C LYS A 136 18.28 4.38 0.52
N GLU A 137 19.27 4.29 -0.36
CA GLU A 137 19.88 5.47 -0.98
C GLU A 137 18.90 6.19 -1.91
N MET A 138 18.88 7.53 -1.81
CA MET A 138 18.03 8.40 -2.63
C MET A 138 18.84 8.98 -3.78
N VAL A 139 18.87 8.27 -4.89
CA VAL A 139 19.56 8.64 -6.13
C VAL A 139 18.53 8.80 -7.22
N ARG A 140 18.65 9.87 -8.02
CA ARG A 140 17.71 10.16 -9.11
C ARG A 140 17.82 9.15 -10.26
N GLY A 141 19.04 8.79 -10.68
CA GLY A 141 19.23 7.99 -11.88
C GLY A 141 18.62 8.69 -13.11
N ASP A 142 17.84 7.93 -13.90
CA ASP A 142 17.19 8.43 -15.13
C ASP A 142 15.82 9.09 -14.88
N MET A 143 15.34 9.16 -13.63
CA MET A 143 14.05 9.76 -13.28
C MET A 143 14.04 11.27 -13.55
N LYS A 144 12.87 11.81 -13.90
CA LYS A 144 12.65 13.25 -13.94
C LYS A 144 12.72 13.85 -12.54
N PRO A 145 13.10 15.15 -12.38
CA PRO A 145 13.17 15.80 -11.06
C PRO A 145 11.89 15.69 -10.21
N GLN A 146 10.73 15.81 -10.85
CA GLN A 146 9.43 15.68 -10.16
C GLN A 146 9.18 14.26 -9.67
N GLU A 147 9.44 13.26 -10.49
CA GLU A 147 9.30 11.86 -10.16
C GLU A 147 10.24 11.46 -9.00
N PHE A 148 11.49 11.93 -9.05
CA PHE A 148 12.43 11.74 -7.95
C PHE A 148 11.97 12.41 -6.66
N SER A 149 11.40 13.63 -6.74
CA SER A 149 10.84 14.33 -5.58
C SER A 149 9.67 13.56 -4.98
N SER A 150 8.77 13.03 -5.80
CA SER A 150 7.65 12.17 -5.35
C SER A 150 8.16 10.92 -4.66
N LYS A 151 9.11 10.19 -5.27
CA LYS A 151 9.73 9.00 -4.69
C LYS A 151 10.34 9.25 -3.31
N VAL A 152 11.08 10.35 -3.14
CA VAL A 152 11.66 10.71 -1.83
C VAL A 152 10.57 11.11 -0.84
N SER A 153 9.55 11.85 -1.28
CA SER A 153 8.39 12.20 -0.45
C SER A 153 7.67 10.97 0.07
N GLU A 154 7.41 9.98 -0.78
CA GLU A 154 6.81 8.69 -0.40
C GLU A 154 7.66 7.93 0.61
N ALA A 155 8.98 7.88 0.41
CA ALA A 155 9.89 7.23 1.35
C ALA A 155 9.89 7.89 2.75
N LEU A 156 9.69 9.22 2.82
CA LEU A 156 9.59 9.96 4.07
C LEU A 156 8.23 9.78 4.76
N ARG A 157 7.17 9.50 4.00
CA ARG A 157 5.83 9.17 4.50
C ARG A 157 5.75 7.74 5.01
N GLY A 158 4.66 7.39 5.63
CA GLY A 158 4.36 6.04 6.11
C GLY A 158 3.46 6.06 7.35
N GLU A 159 3.26 4.91 7.99
CA GLU A 159 2.39 4.83 9.17
C GLU A 159 2.90 5.70 10.32
N PRO A 160 2.02 6.51 10.95
CA PRO A 160 2.36 7.25 12.16
C PRO A 160 2.85 6.31 13.26
N GLY A 161 3.89 6.74 14.00
CA GLY A 161 4.55 5.94 15.03
C GLY A 161 5.68 5.05 14.53
N THR A 162 5.82 4.82 13.22
CA THR A 162 6.97 4.11 12.66
C THR A 162 8.23 4.99 12.67
N SER A 163 9.39 4.38 12.89
CA SER A 163 10.67 5.09 12.94
C SER A 163 11.62 4.61 11.85
N PHE A 164 12.44 5.53 11.37
CA PHE A 164 13.51 5.23 10.42
C PHE A 164 14.71 6.15 10.65
N VAL A 165 15.85 5.84 10.03
CA VAL A 165 17.04 6.67 10.02
C VAL A 165 17.07 7.50 8.73
N LEU A 166 17.09 8.83 8.88
CA LEU A 166 17.31 9.78 7.79
C LEU A 166 18.81 10.16 7.79
N LYS A 167 19.48 9.89 6.68
CA LYS A 167 20.87 10.30 6.46
C LYS A 167 20.91 11.50 5.53
N VAL A 168 21.59 12.54 5.97
CA VAL A 168 21.70 13.80 5.21
C VAL A 168 23.15 14.25 5.11
N LEU A 169 23.44 15.04 4.08
CA LEU A 169 24.64 15.84 3.97
C LEU A 169 24.30 17.28 4.33
N ARG A 170 24.86 17.78 5.42
CA ARG A 170 24.70 19.18 5.86
C ARG A 170 25.82 20.04 5.31
N PRO A 171 25.53 20.99 4.40
CA PRO A 171 26.57 21.93 3.93
C PRO A 171 27.01 22.86 5.06
N LEU A 172 28.29 23.03 5.18
CA LEU A 172 28.95 24.03 6.04
C LEU A 172 29.66 25.06 5.16
N LYS A 173 30.12 26.18 5.72
CA LYS A 173 30.73 27.28 4.94
C LYS A 173 31.90 26.84 4.02
N ASN A 174 32.71 25.90 4.42
CA ASN A 174 33.87 25.40 3.66
C ASN A 174 33.95 23.87 3.60
N ASP A 175 32.93 23.16 4.08
CA ASP A 175 32.92 21.70 4.18
C ASP A 175 31.47 21.18 4.14
N SER A 176 31.30 19.88 4.30
CA SER A 176 30.00 19.23 4.47
C SER A 176 30.12 18.07 5.44
N THR A 177 29.12 17.88 6.28
CA THR A 177 29.09 16.79 7.26
C THR A 177 27.92 15.88 7.01
N VAL A 178 28.17 14.57 7.02
CA VAL A 178 27.12 13.56 6.98
C VAL A 178 26.55 13.39 8.38
N MET A 179 25.23 13.48 8.50
CA MET A 179 24.50 13.32 9.75
C MET A 179 23.42 12.29 9.62
N GLU A 180 23.11 11.60 10.69
CA GLU A 180 22.04 10.60 10.78
C GLU A 180 21.06 11.01 11.88
N PHE A 181 19.77 10.99 11.54
CA PHE A 181 18.69 11.34 12.45
C PHE A 181 17.70 10.18 12.53
N LYS A 182 17.43 9.69 13.74
CA LYS A 182 16.32 8.77 13.97
C LYS A 182 15.04 9.59 14.06
N ILE A 183 14.12 9.39 13.11
CA ILE A 183 12.87 10.13 13.01
C ILE A 183 11.70 9.17 13.20
N THR A 184 10.73 9.56 14.03
CA THR A 184 9.46 8.85 14.20
C THR A 184 8.36 9.63 13.53
N ARG A 185 7.66 9.02 12.56
CA ARG A 185 6.58 9.66 11.81
C ARG A 185 5.43 10.06 12.73
N LYS A 186 4.88 11.24 12.56
CA LYS A 186 3.66 11.73 13.22
C LYS A 186 2.57 12.02 12.19
N ASN A 187 1.32 12.09 12.64
CA ASN A 187 0.22 12.57 11.80
C ASN A 187 0.47 14.02 11.39
N ILE A 188 0.55 14.27 10.10
CA ILE A 188 0.60 15.59 9.49
C ILE A 188 -0.80 15.89 8.96
N ARG A 189 -1.32 17.09 9.21
CA ARG A 189 -2.55 17.59 8.58
C ARG A 189 -2.14 18.48 7.42
N THR A 190 -2.68 18.22 6.27
CA THR A 190 -2.70 19.19 5.16
C THR A 190 -3.76 20.23 5.49
N ASN A 191 -3.34 21.48 5.66
CA ASN A 191 -4.26 22.62 5.73
C ASN A 191 -4.74 23.00 4.32
#